data_94c21f22f5b7678b5b210f6af4628fa7
#
_entry.id   94c21f22f5b7678b5b210f6af4628fa7
#
_cell.length_a   1.000
_cell.length_b   1.000
_cell.length_c   1.000
_cell.angle_alpha   90.00
_cell.angle_beta   90.00
_cell.angle_gamma   90.00
#
_symmetry.space_group_name_H-M   'P 1'
#
loop_
_entity.id
_entity.type
_entity.pdbx_description
1 polymer ?
#
loop_
_entity_poly.entity_id
_entity_poly.type
_entity_poly.pdbx_seq_one_letter_code
_entity_poly.pdbx_strand_id
1 'polypeptide(L)'
;EKEHIGYENGVLGCVVSALTAFAAPGDAVLLHSPTYIGFTGSIGNNGFKMVHSPLKKDENGIWRMDFEDMDAKIKANNIHVAVFCSPHNPCGRVWEKWEIEKAMEVYKANDCVVISDEIWSDLILEGYKHVPTQSVSEDARKRTIAVYAPSKTFNLAGLVGSYHIIYNKYLRDRVVAKSSKPHYNEMNVLSMHALIGAYKPEGYEW
;
A
#
# COMPACT_ATOMS: atom_id res chain seq x y z
N GLU A 1 -9.77 8.65 13.08
CA GLU A 1 -9.54 8.77 14.52
C GLU A 1 -8.10 8.34 14.85
N LYS A 2 -7.54 8.88 15.92
CA LYS A 2 -6.13 8.66 16.32
C LYS A 2 -5.77 7.17 16.46
N GLU A 3 -6.69 6.37 16.95
CA GLU A 3 -6.51 4.93 17.17
C GLU A 3 -6.32 4.12 15.89
N HIS A 4 -6.67 4.66 14.73
CA HIS A 4 -6.50 4.00 13.44
C HIS A 4 -5.12 4.21 12.83
N ILE A 5 -4.32 5.11 13.40
CA ILE A 5 -3.02 5.52 12.87
C ILE A 5 -1.91 4.87 13.69
N GLY A 6 -0.98 4.21 12.99
CA GLY A 6 0.26 3.71 13.57
C GLY A 6 1.46 4.18 12.77
N TYR A 7 2.61 4.26 13.40
CA TYR A 7 3.86 4.74 12.79
C TYR A 7 4.79 3.58 12.49
N GLU A 8 5.55 3.73 11.40
CA GLU A 8 6.49 2.72 10.91
C GLU A 8 7.77 3.39 10.41
N ASN A 9 8.83 2.62 10.33
CA ASN A 9 10.10 3.09 9.78
C ASN A 9 10.13 2.88 8.25
N GLY A 10 9.53 3.82 7.53
CA GLY A 10 9.37 3.78 6.08
C GLY A 10 8.22 2.90 5.60
N VAL A 11 7.69 3.22 4.41
CA VAL A 11 6.56 2.49 3.80
C VAL A 11 6.91 1.02 3.56
N LEU A 12 8.13 0.71 3.10
CA LEU A 12 8.55 -0.68 2.89
C LEU A 12 8.63 -1.46 4.21
N GLY A 13 9.02 -0.80 5.32
CA GLY A 13 8.95 -1.39 6.66
C GLY A 13 7.52 -1.77 7.04
N CYS A 14 6.56 -0.88 6.79
CA CYS A 14 5.13 -1.16 6.99
C CYS A 14 4.64 -2.32 6.10
N VAL A 15 5.03 -2.34 4.82
CA VAL A 15 4.68 -3.44 3.90
C VAL A 15 5.17 -4.78 4.45
N VAL A 16 6.42 -4.86 4.92
CA VAL A 16 6.97 -6.09 5.52
C VAL A 16 6.24 -6.47 6.80
N SER A 17 5.97 -5.50 7.70
CA SER A 17 5.20 -5.75 8.92
C SER A 17 3.81 -6.32 8.62
N ALA A 18 3.12 -5.74 7.63
CA ALA A 18 1.81 -6.21 7.19
C ALA A 18 1.88 -7.59 6.54
N LEU A 19 2.84 -7.84 5.65
CA LEU A 19 3.04 -9.15 5.03
C LEU A 19 3.27 -10.23 6.09
N THR A 20 4.19 -10.00 7.02
CA THR A 20 4.49 -10.98 8.09
C THR A 20 3.34 -11.18 9.09
N ALA A 21 2.37 -10.26 9.12
CA ALA A 21 1.16 -10.41 9.94
C ALA A 21 0.13 -11.35 9.32
N PHE A 22 0.09 -11.45 7.97
CA PHE A 22 -0.98 -12.14 7.24
C PHE A 22 -0.50 -13.22 6.27
N ALA A 23 0.80 -13.37 6.09
CA ALA A 23 1.43 -14.41 5.28
C ALA A 23 2.61 -15.05 6.01
N ALA A 24 2.99 -16.25 5.61
CA ALA A 24 4.16 -16.96 6.08
C ALA A 24 5.23 -17.03 4.96
N PRO A 25 6.52 -17.19 5.29
CA PRO A 25 7.55 -17.44 4.28
C PRO A 25 7.17 -18.62 3.38
N GLY A 26 7.27 -18.41 2.07
CA GLY A 26 6.82 -19.36 1.06
C GLY A 26 5.42 -19.09 0.50
N ASP A 27 4.59 -18.30 1.18
CA ASP A 27 3.29 -17.87 0.64
C ASP A 27 3.46 -16.90 -0.53
N ALA A 28 2.47 -16.89 -1.41
CA ALA A 28 2.43 -16.01 -2.57
C ALA A 28 1.73 -14.68 -2.26
N VAL A 29 2.25 -13.60 -2.82
CA VAL A 29 1.73 -12.23 -2.72
C VAL A 29 1.44 -11.70 -4.11
N LEU A 30 0.26 -11.13 -4.33
CA LEU A 30 -0.11 -10.53 -5.62
C LEU A 30 0.48 -9.12 -5.74
N LEU A 31 1.05 -8.84 -6.91
CA LEU A 31 1.51 -7.53 -7.37
C LEU A 31 1.03 -7.26 -8.78
N HIS A 32 0.87 -6.00 -9.15
CA HIS A 32 0.77 -5.61 -10.56
C HIS A 32 2.17 -5.43 -11.15
N SER A 33 2.35 -5.73 -12.44
CA SER A 33 3.59 -5.44 -13.16
C SER A 33 3.34 -4.54 -14.38
N PRO A 34 4.28 -3.61 -14.69
CA PRO A 34 5.52 -3.33 -13.98
C PRO A 34 5.25 -2.82 -12.56
N THR A 35 6.19 -3.01 -11.62
CA THR A 35 6.04 -2.64 -10.22
C THR A 35 7.26 -1.90 -9.69
N TYR A 36 7.10 -1.25 -8.55
CA TYR A 36 8.21 -0.62 -7.85
C TYR A 36 9.21 -1.66 -7.33
N ILE A 37 10.50 -1.46 -7.64
CA ILE A 37 11.57 -2.39 -7.27
C ILE A 37 11.69 -2.63 -5.76
N GLY A 38 11.29 -1.65 -4.94
CA GLY A 38 11.28 -1.79 -3.48
C GLY A 38 10.32 -2.89 -3.00
N PHE A 39 9.19 -3.12 -3.70
CA PHE A 39 8.28 -4.22 -3.35
C PHE A 39 8.92 -5.57 -3.66
N THR A 40 9.53 -5.73 -4.83
CA THR A 40 10.15 -7.01 -5.20
C THR A 40 11.28 -7.38 -4.25
N GLY A 41 12.11 -6.40 -3.86
CA GLY A 41 13.15 -6.59 -2.86
C GLY A 41 12.58 -6.95 -1.48
N SER A 42 11.60 -6.18 -1.01
CA SER A 42 11.00 -6.40 0.32
C SER A 42 10.27 -7.74 0.43
N ILE A 43 9.56 -8.15 -0.62
CA ILE A 43 8.83 -9.42 -0.65
C ILE A 43 9.80 -10.59 -0.75
N GLY A 44 10.72 -10.56 -1.74
CA GLY A 44 11.65 -11.66 -2.00
C GLY A 44 12.63 -11.89 -0.85
N ASN A 45 13.22 -10.82 -0.30
CA ASN A 45 14.20 -10.90 0.79
C ASN A 45 13.59 -11.42 2.12
N ASN A 46 12.28 -11.32 2.27
CA ASN A 46 11.55 -11.87 3.42
C ASN A 46 10.93 -13.26 3.15
N GLY A 47 11.31 -13.89 2.04
CA GLY A 47 10.96 -15.29 1.75
C GLY A 47 9.58 -15.50 1.17
N PHE A 48 8.86 -14.45 0.75
CA PHE A 48 7.57 -14.57 0.07
C PHE A 48 7.75 -14.77 -1.44
N LYS A 49 6.80 -15.45 -2.07
CA LYS A 49 6.74 -15.61 -3.53
C LYS A 49 5.96 -14.45 -4.16
N MET A 50 6.45 -13.92 -5.27
CA MET A 50 5.75 -12.88 -6.01
C MET A 50 4.95 -13.49 -7.16
N VAL A 51 3.67 -13.12 -7.25
CA VAL A 51 2.81 -13.42 -8.37
C VAL A 51 2.37 -12.10 -9.01
N HIS A 52 2.73 -11.91 -10.27
CA HIS A 52 2.46 -10.68 -10.99
C HIS A 52 1.18 -10.79 -11.82
N SER A 53 0.27 -9.82 -11.67
CA SER A 53 -0.80 -9.57 -12.63
C SER A 53 -0.37 -8.41 -13.53
N PRO A 54 -0.01 -8.67 -14.80
CA PRO A 54 0.48 -7.64 -15.70
C PRO A 54 -0.60 -6.62 -16.03
N LEU A 55 -0.24 -5.34 -15.94
CA LEU A 55 -1.08 -4.28 -16.48
C LEU A 55 -1.08 -4.36 -18.01
N LYS A 56 -2.21 -4.04 -18.62
CA LYS A 56 -2.38 -3.98 -20.08
C LYS A 56 -2.70 -2.56 -20.51
N LYS A 57 -2.23 -2.16 -21.68
CA LYS A 57 -2.65 -0.91 -22.29
C LYS A 57 -4.00 -1.09 -22.98
N ASP A 58 -4.92 -0.17 -22.73
CA ASP A 58 -6.16 -0.09 -23.50
C ASP A 58 -5.92 0.54 -24.89
N GLU A 59 -6.96 0.70 -25.68
CA GLU A 59 -6.93 1.29 -27.03
C GLU A 59 -6.39 2.72 -27.07
N ASN A 60 -6.44 3.43 -25.94
CA ASN A 60 -5.94 4.79 -25.76
C ASN A 60 -4.51 4.80 -25.21
N GLY A 61 -3.88 3.64 -25.04
CA GLY A 61 -2.53 3.50 -24.46
C GLY A 61 -2.46 3.66 -22.94
N ILE A 62 -3.61 3.67 -22.26
CA ILE A 62 -3.70 3.83 -20.81
C ILE A 62 -3.50 2.47 -20.15
N TRP A 63 -2.61 2.41 -19.16
CA TRP A 63 -2.40 1.20 -18.37
C TRP A 63 -3.64 0.85 -17.53
N ARG A 64 -4.13 -0.37 -17.65
CA ARG A 64 -5.31 -0.91 -16.96
C ARG A 64 -4.98 -2.19 -16.22
N MET A 65 -5.68 -2.44 -15.11
CA MET A 65 -5.65 -3.73 -14.42
C MET A 65 -6.44 -4.77 -15.21
N ASP A 66 -5.96 -6.01 -15.20
CA ASP A 66 -6.66 -7.17 -15.72
C ASP A 66 -7.32 -7.93 -14.56
N PHE A 67 -8.59 -7.61 -14.30
CA PHE A 67 -9.32 -8.15 -13.14
C PHE A 67 -9.55 -9.65 -13.22
N GLU A 68 -9.69 -10.20 -14.42
CA GLU A 68 -9.83 -11.65 -14.65
C GLU A 68 -8.50 -12.36 -14.33
N ASP A 69 -7.38 -11.80 -14.80
CA ASP A 69 -6.05 -12.33 -14.51
C ASP A 69 -5.73 -12.26 -13.01
N MET A 70 -6.11 -11.16 -12.33
CA MET A 70 -5.99 -11.04 -10.88
C MET A 70 -6.71 -12.18 -10.17
N ASP A 71 -7.99 -12.38 -10.46
CA ASP A 71 -8.82 -13.43 -9.85
C ASP A 71 -8.27 -14.82 -10.10
N ALA A 72 -7.91 -15.12 -11.34
CA ALA A 72 -7.32 -16.42 -11.72
C ALA A 72 -6.00 -16.70 -10.98
N LYS A 73 -5.11 -15.70 -10.87
CA LYS A 73 -3.82 -15.85 -10.20
C LYS A 73 -3.95 -15.97 -8.69
N ILE A 74 -4.86 -15.24 -8.08
CA ILE A 74 -5.15 -15.35 -6.65
C ILE A 74 -5.59 -16.77 -6.34
N LYS A 75 -6.55 -17.32 -7.08
CA LYS A 75 -7.06 -18.68 -6.89
C LYS A 75 -5.99 -19.74 -7.14
N ALA A 76 -5.28 -19.65 -8.27
CA ALA A 76 -4.27 -20.64 -8.66
C ALA A 76 -3.09 -20.73 -7.69
N ASN A 77 -2.78 -19.67 -6.95
CA ASN A 77 -1.64 -19.59 -6.04
C ASN A 77 -2.05 -19.48 -4.57
N ASN A 78 -3.34 -19.62 -4.25
CA ASN A 78 -3.89 -19.51 -2.90
C ASN A 78 -3.43 -18.23 -2.17
N ILE A 79 -3.56 -17.08 -2.84
CA ILE A 79 -3.06 -15.79 -2.34
C ILE A 79 -4.07 -15.19 -1.37
N HIS A 80 -3.58 -14.76 -0.20
CA HIS A 80 -4.38 -14.09 0.83
C HIS A 80 -3.95 -12.65 1.09
N VAL A 81 -2.85 -12.19 0.47
CA VAL A 81 -2.34 -10.82 0.62
C VAL A 81 -1.93 -10.26 -0.73
N ALA A 82 -2.34 -9.02 -0.99
CA ALA A 82 -1.94 -8.29 -2.18
C ALA A 82 -1.30 -6.95 -1.80
N VAL A 83 -0.31 -6.51 -2.59
CA VAL A 83 0.23 -5.15 -2.53
C VAL A 83 -0.35 -4.34 -3.69
N PHE A 84 -1.06 -3.28 -3.36
CA PHE A 84 -1.74 -2.39 -4.29
C PHE A 84 -1.11 -1.00 -4.24
N CYS A 85 -0.51 -0.55 -5.35
CA CYS A 85 0.14 0.75 -5.44
C CYS A 85 -0.82 1.78 -6.06
N SER A 86 -1.19 2.82 -5.31
CA SER A 86 -2.18 3.82 -5.71
C SER A 86 -1.81 5.22 -5.17
N PRO A 87 -1.32 6.14 -5.97
CA PRO A 87 -0.98 6.07 -7.42
C PRO A 87 0.09 5.05 -7.77
N HIS A 88 0.02 4.49 -8.97
CA HIS A 88 0.85 3.36 -9.37
C HIS A 88 2.22 3.79 -9.93
N ASN A 89 3.27 3.33 -9.28
CA ASN A 89 4.65 3.45 -9.72
C ASN A 89 5.14 2.10 -10.31
N PRO A 90 5.69 2.03 -11.52
CA PRO A 90 6.24 3.14 -12.33
C PRO A 90 5.33 3.69 -13.44
N CYS A 91 4.11 3.18 -13.60
CA CYS A 91 3.26 3.57 -14.74
C CYS A 91 2.64 4.98 -14.62
N GLY A 92 2.77 5.64 -13.47
CA GLY A 92 2.21 6.96 -13.24
C GLY A 92 0.67 7.00 -13.26
N ARG A 93 0.02 5.86 -12.97
CA ARG A 93 -1.45 5.79 -12.98
C ARG A 93 -2.03 6.32 -11.67
N VAL A 94 -2.87 7.33 -11.77
CA VAL A 94 -3.87 7.67 -10.75
C VAL A 94 -5.11 6.86 -11.11
N TRP A 95 -5.40 5.82 -10.32
CA TRP A 95 -6.51 4.93 -10.60
C TRP A 95 -7.83 5.67 -10.48
N GLU A 96 -8.74 5.44 -11.44
CA GLU A 96 -10.10 5.93 -11.38
C GLU A 96 -10.89 5.15 -10.30
N LYS A 97 -11.89 5.78 -9.71
CA LYS A 97 -12.68 5.16 -8.63
C LYS A 97 -13.21 3.77 -8.99
N TRP A 98 -13.76 3.63 -10.20
CA TRP A 98 -14.30 2.35 -10.68
C TRP A 98 -13.24 1.25 -10.83
N GLU A 99 -11.97 1.62 -11.14
CA GLU A 99 -10.86 0.65 -11.22
C GLU A 99 -10.54 0.11 -9.82
N ILE A 100 -10.49 1.01 -8.82
CA ILE A 100 -10.26 0.62 -7.42
C ILE A 100 -11.42 -0.23 -6.91
N GLU A 101 -12.67 0.16 -7.19
CA GLU A 101 -13.86 -0.60 -6.82
C GLU A 101 -13.80 -2.03 -7.36
N LYS A 102 -13.51 -2.20 -8.66
CA LYS A 102 -13.36 -3.53 -9.28
C LYS A 102 -12.21 -4.35 -8.71
N ALA A 103 -11.05 -3.74 -8.47
CA ALA A 103 -9.94 -4.44 -7.84
C ALA A 103 -10.33 -4.92 -6.43
N MET A 104 -11.01 -4.07 -5.65
CA MET A 104 -11.46 -4.43 -4.30
C MET A 104 -12.55 -5.51 -4.31
N GLU A 105 -13.40 -5.58 -5.35
CA GLU A 105 -14.34 -6.70 -5.53
C GLU A 105 -13.61 -8.03 -5.75
N VAL A 106 -12.54 -8.04 -6.56
CA VAL A 106 -11.70 -9.23 -6.76
C VAL A 106 -11.05 -9.66 -5.45
N TYR A 107 -10.45 -8.73 -4.70
CA TYR A 107 -9.83 -9.03 -3.41
C TYR A 107 -10.85 -9.53 -2.38
N LYS A 108 -12.05 -8.95 -2.38
CA LYS A 108 -13.17 -9.39 -1.52
C LYS A 108 -13.60 -10.81 -1.85
N ALA A 109 -13.80 -11.12 -3.12
CA ALA A 109 -14.25 -12.45 -3.58
C ALA A 109 -13.26 -13.56 -3.20
N ASN A 110 -11.98 -13.23 -2.99
CA ASN A 110 -10.91 -14.17 -2.65
C ASN A 110 -10.39 -14.02 -1.20
N ASP A 111 -11.09 -13.26 -0.37
CA ASP A 111 -10.72 -12.99 1.03
C ASP A 111 -9.26 -12.49 1.22
N CYS A 112 -8.80 -11.63 0.33
CA CYS A 112 -7.46 -11.07 0.40
C CYS A 112 -7.41 -9.83 1.30
N VAL A 113 -6.38 -9.74 2.14
CA VAL A 113 -5.95 -8.49 2.78
C VAL A 113 -5.20 -7.65 1.75
N VAL A 114 -5.45 -6.35 1.72
CA VAL A 114 -4.81 -5.43 0.77
C VAL A 114 -3.89 -4.47 1.51
N ILE A 115 -2.63 -4.43 1.11
CA ILE A 115 -1.66 -3.43 1.54
C ILE A 115 -1.63 -2.36 0.45
N SER A 116 -2.25 -1.21 0.71
CA SER A 116 -2.33 -0.11 -0.25
C SER A 116 -1.22 0.90 0.01
N ASP A 117 -0.24 0.95 -0.87
CA ASP A 117 0.81 1.97 -0.85
C ASP A 117 0.30 3.24 -1.54
N GLU A 118 0.01 4.27 -0.74
CA GLU A 118 -0.52 5.55 -1.16
C GLU A 118 0.50 6.71 -0.98
N ILE A 119 1.79 6.39 -0.98
CA ILE A 119 2.88 7.35 -0.74
C ILE A 119 2.91 8.53 -1.74
N TRP A 120 2.32 8.36 -2.92
CA TRP A 120 2.25 9.38 -3.96
C TRP A 120 0.93 10.17 -3.98
N SER A 121 0.04 9.98 -2.97
CA SER A 121 -1.33 10.50 -2.94
C SER A 121 -1.44 12.03 -3.05
N ASP A 122 -0.43 12.78 -2.61
CA ASP A 122 -0.43 14.25 -2.65
C ASP A 122 0.22 14.83 -3.91
N LEU A 123 0.96 14.02 -4.70
CA LEU A 123 1.65 14.46 -5.92
C LEU A 123 0.83 14.07 -7.15
N ILE A 124 -0.30 14.73 -7.34
CA ILE A 124 -1.25 14.46 -8.41
C ILE A 124 -1.23 15.62 -9.40
N LEU A 125 -1.07 15.30 -10.68
CA LEU A 125 -1.07 16.31 -11.75
C LEU A 125 -2.47 16.89 -11.94
N GLU A 126 -2.53 18.11 -12.45
CA GLU A 126 -3.78 18.80 -12.75
C GLU A 126 -4.71 17.95 -13.64
N GLY A 127 -6.00 17.98 -13.35
CA GLY A 127 -7.01 17.18 -14.03
C GLY A 127 -7.25 15.79 -13.45
N TYR A 128 -6.41 15.34 -12.50
CA TYR A 128 -6.56 14.05 -11.81
C TYR A 128 -6.86 14.24 -10.32
N LYS A 129 -7.44 13.22 -9.71
CA LYS A 129 -7.72 13.22 -8.27
C LYS A 129 -7.44 11.84 -7.69
N HIS A 130 -6.63 11.80 -6.64
CA HIS A 130 -6.42 10.58 -5.88
C HIS A 130 -7.70 10.16 -5.16
N VAL A 131 -8.00 8.88 -5.22
CA VAL A 131 -9.10 8.25 -4.49
C VAL A 131 -8.47 7.26 -3.51
N PRO A 132 -8.55 7.50 -2.18
CA PRO A 132 -8.04 6.55 -1.21
C PRO A 132 -8.73 5.20 -1.34
N THR A 133 -7.96 4.12 -1.38
CA THR A 133 -8.49 2.75 -1.55
C THR A 133 -9.55 2.40 -0.50
N GLN A 134 -9.36 2.85 0.74
CA GLN A 134 -10.29 2.63 1.84
C GLN A 134 -11.62 3.39 1.72
N SER A 135 -11.73 4.34 0.78
CA SER A 135 -12.91 5.18 0.63
C SER A 135 -13.97 4.60 -0.32
N VAL A 136 -13.63 3.60 -1.13
CA VAL A 136 -14.52 3.13 -2.21
C VAL A 136 -15.66 2.23 -1.72
N SER A 137 -15.49 1.54 -0.58
CA SER A 137 -16.56 0.74 0.05
C SER A 137 -16.26 0.44 1.51
N GLU A 138 -17.28 0.01 2.26
CA GLU A 138 -17.11 -0.45 3.66
C GLU A 138 -16.21 -1.69 3.74
N ASP A 139 -16.30 -2.59 2.76
CA ASP A 139 -15.43 -3.77 2.68
C ASP A 139 -13.98 -3.36 2.41
N ALA A 140 -13.74 -2.44 1.45
CA ALA A 140 -12.42 -1.90 1.19
C ALA A 140 -11.81 -1.25 2.46
N ARG A 141 -12.60 -0.49 3.20
CA ARG A 141 -12.19 0.10 4.48
C ARG A 141 -11.72 -0.95 5.48
N LYS A 142 -12.40 -2.10 5.55
CA LYS A 142 -12.13 -3.15 6.54
C LYS A 142 -10.98 -4.08 6.17
N ARG A 143 -10.72 -4.29 4.88
CA ARG A 143 -9.66 -5.20 4.41
C ARG A 143 -8.35 -4.55 4.04
N THR A 144 -8.27 -3.21 4.05
CA THR A 144 -7.10 -2.46 3.58
C THR A 144 -6.26 -1.93 4.73
N ILE A 145 -4.97 -2.13 4.60
CA ILE A 145 -3.89 -1.49 5.35
C ILE A 145 -3.34 -0.40 4.42
N ALA A 146 -3.73 0.86 4.62
CA ALA A 146 -3.24 1.96 3.80
C ALA A 146 -1.98 2.56 4.40
N VAL A 147 -0.95 2.78 3.59
CA VAL A 147 0.37 3.28 4.02
C VAL A 147 0.72 4.58 3.31
N TYR A 148 1.22 5.53 4.10
CA TYR A 148 1.55 6.90 3.70
C TYR A 148 2.90 7.32 4.27
N ALA A 149 3.52 8.32 3.64
CA ALA A 149 4.73 8.95 4.17
C ALA A 149 4.91 10.37 3.64
N PRO A 150 5.54 11.26 4.41
CA PRO A 150 5.91 12.60 3.94
C PRO A 150 7.07 12.59 2.94
N SER A 151 7.68 11.43 2.69
CA SER A 151 8.93 11.28 1.96
C SER A 151 8.87 11.83 0.54
N LYS A 152 7.75 11.65 -0.16
CA LYS A 152 7.59 12.11 -1.55
C LYS A 152 7.06 13.53 -1.58
N THR A 153 5.94 13.78 -0.92
CA THR A 153 5.26 15.08 -0.87
C THR A 153 6.18 16.20 -0.40
N PHE A 154 6.98 15.94 0.63
CA PHE A 154 7.81 16.95 1.30
C PHE A 154 9.32 16.71 1.17
N ASN A 155 9.74 15.86 0.23
CA ASN A 155 11.16 15.54 -0.02
C ASN A 155 11.92 15.08 1.24
N LEU A 156 11.30 14.26 2.08
CA LEU A 156 11.84 13.79 3.37
C LEU A 156 12.25 12.31 3.34
N ALA A 157 12.58 11.76 2.16
CA ALA A 157 12.88 10.33 2.01
C ALA A 157 14.03 9.84 2.90
N GLY A 158 15.05 10.66 3.12
CA GLY A 158 16.20 10.33 3.97
C GLY A 158 15.87 10.15 5.45
N LEU A 159 14.73 10.64 5.92
CA LEU A 159 14.27 10.50 7.31
C LEU A 159 13.46 9.22 7.54
N VAL A 160 13.04 8.52 6.49
CA VAL A 160 12.40 7.19 6.53
C VAL A 160 11.13 7.13 7.42
N GLY A 161 10.46 8.25 7.68
CA GLY A 161 9.21 8.28 8.45
C GLY A 161 8.01 7.83 7.61
N SER A 162 7.11 7.05 8.19
CA SER A 162 5.85 6.64 7.57
C SER A 162 4.77 6.36 8.58
N TYR A 163 3.54 6.23 8.12
CA TYR A 163 2.42 5.85 8.95
C TYR A 163 1.42 5.00 8.17
N HIS A 164 0.67 4.18 8.89
CA HIS A 164 -0.45 3.45 8.32
C HIS A 164 -1.78 3.93 8.88
N ILE A 165 -2.85 3.72 8.12
CA ILE A 165 -4.22 3.89 8.57
C ILE A 165 -4.93 2.54 8.41
N ILE A 166 -5.40 1.98 9.54
CA ILE A 166 -6.08 0.68 9.57
C ILE A 166 -7.35 0.79 10.40
N TYR A 167 -8.52 0.76 9.75
CA TYR A 167 -9.82 0.86 10.43
C TYR A 167 -10.22 -0.43 11.14
N ASN A 168 -9.90 -1.59 10.56
CA ASN A 168 -10.21 -2.89 11.14
C ASN A 168 -9.30 -3.19 12.34
N LYS A 169 -9.89 -3.30 13.53
CA LYS A 169 -9.16 -3.58 14.76
C LYS A 169 -8.34 -4.88 14.69
N TYR A 170 -8.88 -5.94 14.10
CA TYR A 170 -8.16 -7.21 13.97
C TYR A 170 -6.89 -7.06 13.10
N LEU A 171 -6.99 -6.39 11.95
CA LEU A 171 -5.82 -6.13 11.10
C LEU A 171 -4.80 -5.26 11.83
N ARG A 172 -5.25 -4.20 12.48
CA ARG A 172 -4.40 -3.26 13.21
C ARG A 172 -3.62 -3.96 14.33
N ASP A 173 -4.30 -4.71 15.19
CA ASP A 173 -3.67 -5.42 16.30
C ASP A 173 -2.60 -6.40 15.81
N ARG A 174 -2.85 -7.10 14.70
CA ARG A 174 -1.88 -8.03 14.12
C ARG A 174 -0.66 -7.31 13.52
N VAL A 175 -0.87 -6.21 12.81
CA VAL A 175 0.26 -5.42 12.26
C VAL A 175 1.11 -4.85 13.40
N VAL A 176 0.49 -4.23 14.40
CA VAL A 176 1.20 -3.67 15.56
C VAL A 176 1.97 -4.75 16.32
N ALA A 177 1.39 -5.93 16.53
CA ALA A 177 2.08 -7.04 17.19
C ALA A 177 3.30 -7.54 16.41
N LYS A 178 3.37 -7.32 15.10
CA LYS A 178 4.53 -7.66 14.29
C LYS A 178 5.55 -6.52 14.23
N SER A 179 5.11 -5.29 14.04
CA SER A 179 6.00 -4.13 13.95
C SER A 179 6.71 -3.80 15.28
N SER A 180 6.07 -4.09 16.42
CA SER A 180 6.67 -3.86 17.74
C SER A 180 7.75 -4.87 18.15
N LYS A 181 7.82 -6.03 17.51
CA LYS A 181 8.82 -7.07 17.84
C LYS A 181 10.24 -6.74 17.39
N PRO A 182 10.46 -6.27 16.16
CA PRO A 182 11.78 -5.79 15.76
C PRO A 182 11.94 -4.33 16.20
N HIS A 183 12.62 -4.10 17.30
CA HIS A 183 12.82 -2.76 17.90
C HIS A 183 13.32 -1.66 16.96
N TYR A 184 13.82 -2.00 15.79
CA TYR A 184 14.26 -1.04 14.77
C TYR A 184 13.14 -0.55 13.84
N ASN A 185 11.93 -1.10 13.90
CA ASN A 185 10.79 -0.69 13.04
C ASN A 185 9.94 0.40 13.70
N GLU A 186 10.55 1.26 14.48
CA GLU A 186 9.91 2.42 15.08
C GLU A 186 10.42 3.71 14.42
N MET A 187 9.53 4.69 14.29
CA MET A 187 9.93 5.99 13.75
C MET A 187 10.89 6.70 14.69
N ASN A 188 12.05 7.12 14.18
CA ASN A 188 12.99 7.90 14.96
C ASN A 188 12.46 9.31 15.24
N VAL A 189 13.00 9.95 16.29
CA VAL A 189 12.51 11.27 16.79
C VAL A 189 12.59 12.36 15.71
N LEU A 190 13.66 12.40 14.90
CA LEU A 190 13.81 13.38 13.83
C LEU A 190 12.72 13.21 12.77
N SER A 191 12.44 11.98 12.36
CA SER A 191 11.38 11.65 11.40
C SER A 191 10.00 12.02 11.93
N MET A 192 9.74 11.82 13.22
CA MET A 192 8.49 12.20 13.87
C MET A 192 8.28 13.71 13.83
N HIS A 193 9.29 14.50 14.24
CA HIS A 193 9.20 15.96 14.21
C HIS A 193 9.09 16.51 12.79
N ALA A 194 9.82 15.93 11.83
CA ALA A 194 9.72 16.31 10.43
C ALA A 194 8.34 16.02 9.84
N LEU A 195 7.74 14.86 10.18
CA LEU A 195 6.38 14.51 9.77
C LEU A 195 5.36 15.50 10.36
N ILE A 196 5.46 15.83 11.66
CA ILE A 196 4.59 16.80 12.29
C ILE A 196 4.71 18.19 11.62
N GLY A 197 5.94 18.62 11.31
CA GLY A 197 6.19 19.88 10.62
C GLY A 197 5.67 19.90 9.19
N ALA A 198 5.89 18.83 8.44
CA ALA A 198 5.47 18.70 7.05
C ALA A 198 3.95 18.84 6.83
N TYR A 199 3.17 18.24 7.72
CA TYR A 199 1.69 18.26 7.63
C TYR A 199 1.04 19.48 8.31
N LYS A 200 1.81 20.51 8.68
CA LYS A 200 1.29 21.82 9.05
C LYS A 200 1.01 22.66 7.79
N PRO A 201 0.18 23.74 7.93
CA PRO A 201 -0.09 24.65 6.80
C PRO A 201 1.16 25.14 6.09
N GLU A 202 2.20 25.50 6.84
CA GLU A 202 3.48 26.00 6.29
C GLU A 202 4.23 24.94 5.47
N GLY A 203 4.08 23.65 5.80
CA GLY A 203 4.62 22.54 5.04
C GLY A 203 3.94 22.41 3.67
N TYR A 204 2.64 22.60 3.61
CA TYR A 204 1.90 22.60 2.34
C TYR A 204 2.17 23.82 1.48
N GLU A 205 2.39 24.99 2.09
CA GLU A 205 2.82 26.20 1.36
C GLU A 205 4.19 26.01 0.71
N TRP A 206 5.10 25.34 1.40
CA TRP A 206 6.42 25.00 0.86
C TRP A 206 6.30 24.07 -0.35
#